data_4ec23112b1df228b854df203822e57f0
#
_entry.id   4ec23112b1df228b854df203822e57f0
#
_cell.length_a   1.000
_cell.length_b   1.000
_cell.length_c   1.000
_cell.angle_alpha   90.00
_cell.angle_beta   90.00
_cell.angle_gamma   90.00
#
_symmetry.space_group_name_H-M   'P 1'
#
loop_
_entity.id
_entity.type
_entity.pdbx_description
1 polymer ?
#
loop_
_entity_poly.entity_id
_entity_poly.type
_entity_poly.pdbx_seq_one_letter_code
_entity_poly.pdbx_strand_id
1 'polypeptide(L)'
;GHGLGASGFFTNVLAWLGTLAAPDWTEMNSYLGNYLGTTHPLNSWLSWELAGAAIGGLIGSLIAGRFRFKIERGPNTSVGARIGYAVGGGTLSGFGASLAGGCTSSMGLSGGAVLAVAAFVFLMAFFAAGLLVAAVAGRIWQ
;
A
#
# COMPACT_ATOMS: atom_id res chain seq x y z
N GLY A 1 -12.95 17.14 -1.01
CA GLY A 1 -12.80 16.00 -1.92
C GLY A 1 -12.11 14.85 -1.22
N HIS A 2 -12.60 13.64 -1.42
CA HIS A 2 -11.97 12.45 -0.88
C HIS A 2 -11.01 11.90 -1.96
N GLY A 3 -9.70 11.85 -1.63
CA GLY A 3 -8.69 11.27 -2.52
C GLY A 3 -8.60 9.76 -2.35
N LEU A 4 -8.04 9.08 -3.35
CA LEU A 4 -7.68 7.66 -3.29
C LEU A 4 -6.57 7.44 -2.25
N GLY A 5 -6.65 6.38 -1.44
CA GLY A 5 -5.65 6.18 -0.39
C GLY A 5 -5.67 4.79 0.24
N ALA A 6 -5.28 3.75 -0.50
CA ALA A 6 -5.29 2.37 0.01
C ALA A 6 -4.51 2.20 1.33
N SER A 7 -3.38 2.92 1.51
CA SER A 7 -2.61 2.87 2.77
C SER A 7 -3.40 3.35 3.99
N GLY A 8 -4.31 4.31 3.80
CA GLY A 8 -5.15 4.84 4.88
C GLY A 8 -6.09 3.79 5.47
N PHE A 9 -6.61 2.87 4.65
CA PHE A 9 -7.40 1.75 5.14
C PHE A 9 -6.60 0.85 6.09
N PHE A 10 -5.40 0.45 5.69
CA PHE A 10 -4.54 -0.39 6.53
C PHE A 10 -4.14 0.32 7.83
N THR A 11 -3.89 1.63 7.77
CA THR A 11 -3.60 2.43 8.97
C THR A 11 -4.81 2.50 9.90
N ASN A 12 -6.03 2.68 9.37
CA ASN A 12 -7.26 2.64 10.16
C ASN A 12 -7.48 1.29 10.84
N VAL A 13 -7.26 0.18 10.12
CA VAL A 13 -7.36 -1.17 10.67
C VAL A 13 -6.30 -1.40 11.76
N LEU A 14 -5.06 -0.94 11.52
CA LEU A 14 -3.98 -1.04 12.50
C LEU A 14 -4.28 -0.22 13.76
N ALA A 15 -4.78 1.01 13.61
CA ALA A 15 -5.17 1.85 14.73
C ALA A 15 -6.30 1.20 15.55
N TRP A 16 -7.30 0.63 14.90
CA TRP A 16 -8.38 -0.09 15.56
C TRP A 16 -7.90 -1.35 16.30
N LEU A 17 -7.02 -2.14 15.69
CA LEU A 17 -6.40 -3.29 16.35
C LEU A 17 -5.52 -2.84 17.53
N GLY A 18 -4.83 -1.71 17.39
CA GLY A 18 -4.03 -1.10 18.45
C GLY A 18 -4.87 -0.73 19.67
N THR A 19 -6.08 -0.20 19.48
CA THR A 19 -6.99 0.10 20.62
C THR A 19 -7.45 -1.15 21.36
N LEU A 20 -7.53 -2.29 20.68
CA LEU A 20 -7.87 -3.57 21.33
C LEU A 20 -6.70 -4.17 22.13
N ALA A 21 -5.46 -3.94 21.67
CA ALA A 21 -4.27 -4.54 22.26
C ALA A 21 -3.61 -3.62 23.32
N ALA A 22 -3.51 -2.32 23.05
CA ALA A 22 -2.86 -1.33 23.90
C ALA A 22 -3.48 0.06 23.68
N PRO A 23 -4.64 0.37 24.31
CA PRO A 23 -5.38 1.61 24.06
C PRO A 23 -4.54 2.85 24.38
N ASP A 24 -3.90 2.89 25.54
CA ASP A 24 -3.11 4.05 25.99
C ASP A 24 -1.96 4.40 25.04
N TRP A 25 -1.24 3.37 24.55
CA TRP A 25 -0.14 3.57 23.61
C TRP A 25 -0.63 4.08 22.25
N THR A 26 -1.78 3.60 21.80
CA THR A 26 -2.35 3.97 20.49
C THR A 26 -2.86 5.40 20.49
N GLU A 27 -3.47 5.86 21.59
CA GLU A 27 -3.95 7.23 21.75
C GLU A 27 -2.79 8.22 21.87
N MET A 28 -1.71 7.85 22.58
CA MET A 28 -0.52 8.68 22.72
C MET A 28 0.31 8.79 21.44
N ASN A 29 0.11 7.88 20.48
CA ASN A 29 0.82 7.89 19.22
C ASN A 29 0.23 8.95 18.28
N SER A 30 0.99 10.02 18.02
CA SER A 30 0.55 11.14 17.17
C SER A 30 0.18 10.75 15.74
N TYR A 31 0.69 9.64 15.23
CA TYR A 31 0.35 9.13 13.91
C TYR A 31 -0.96 8.34 13.92
N LEU A 32 -1.11 7.39 14.84
CA LEU A 32 -2.29 6.53 14.94
C LEU A 32 -3.49 7.26 15.56
N GLY A 33 -3.25 8.16 16.52
CA GLY A 33 -4.29 8.95 17.19
C GLY A 33 -5.16 9.77 16.23
N ASN A 34 -4.58 10.26 15.13
CA ASN A 34 -5.33 10.98 14.10
C ASN A 34 -6.36 10.10 13.35
N TYR A 35 -6.20 8.79 13.40
CA TYR A 35 -7.10 7.83 12.76
C TYR A 35 -8.16 7.26 13.72
N LEU A 36 -8.03 7.50 15.03
CA LEU A 36 -8.98 7.05 16.07
C LEU A 36 -10.26 7.89 16.11
N GLY A 37 -10.23 9.12 15.61
CA GLY A 37 -11.37 10.05 15.62
C GLY A 37 -12.47 9.75 14.60
N THR A 38 -12.27 8.80 13.71
CA THR A 38 -13.27 8.38 12.73
C THR A 38 -14.00 7.12 13.21
N THR A 39 -15.33 7.15 13.12
CA THR A 39 -16.21 5.97 13.24
C THR A 39 -15.57 4.73 12.66
N HIS A 40 -15.91 3.54 13.17
CA HIS A 40 -15.42 2.22 12.78
C HIS A 40 -14.65 2.16 11.46
N PRO A 41 -13.45 1.54 11.40
CA PRO A 41 -12.60 1.52 10.21
C PRO A 41 -13.31 0.98 8.96
N LEU A 42 -14.32 0.14 9.14
CA LEU A 42 -15.15 -0.41 8.06
C LEU A 42 -16.16 0.61 7.46
N ASN A 43 -16.43 1.71 8.14
CA ASN A 43 -17.36 2.73 7.66
C ASN A 43 -16.67 3.94 7.02
N SER A 44 -15.38 3.83 6.77
CA SER A 44 -14.61 4.88 6.09
C SER A 44 -14.78 4.77 4.56
N TRP A 45 -14.69 5.90 3.87
CA TRP A 45 -14.66 5.95 2.41
C TRP A 45 -13.60 5.00 1.82
N LEU A 46 -12.44 4.93 2.46
CA LEU A 46 -11.32 4.07 2.05
C LEU A 46 -11.67 2.58 2.07
N SER A 47 -12.53 2.15 2.99
CA SER A 47 -13.01 0.76 3.06
C SER A 47 -13.88 0.40 1.86
N TRP A 48 -14.77 1.29 1.47
CA TRP A 48 -15.62 1.11 0.29
C TRP A 48 -14.81 1.13 -1.01
N GLU A 49 -13.81 2.00 -1.10
CA GLU A 49 -12.86 2.05 -2.21
C GLU A 49 -12.12 0.72 -2.36
N LEU A 50 -11.55 0.20 -1.27
CA LEU A 50 -10.81 -1.06 -1.28
C LEU A 50 -11.71 -2.25 -1.60
N ALA A 51 -12.93 -2.30 -1.03
CA ALA A 51 -13.92 -3.33 -1.33
C ALA A 51 -14.33 -3.30 -2.81
N GLY A 52 -14.58 -2.11 -3.36
CA GLY A 52 -14.89 -1.95 -4.78
C GLY A 52 -13.76 -2.42 -5.69
N ALA A 53 -12.53 -2.07 -5.37
CA ALA A 53 -11.34 -2.50 -6.11
C ALA A 53 -11.16 -4.04 -6.04
N ALA A 54 -11.36 -4.65 -4.87
CA ALA A 54 -11.25 -6.09 -4.69
C ALA A 54 -12.34 -6.85 -5.47
N ILE A 55 -13.59 -6.39 -5.40
CA ILE A 55 -14.72 -6.99 -6.12
C ILE A 55 -14.51 -6.82 -7.65
N GLY A 56 -14.15 -5.62 -8.09
CA GLY A 56 -13.88 -5.35 -9.51
C GLY A 56 -12.74 -6.20 -10.06
N GLY A 57 -11.63 -6.33 -9.30
CA GLY A 57 -10.51 -7.18 -9.64
C GLY A 57 -10.89 -8.67 -9.70
N LEU A 58 -11.71 -9.13 -8.76
CA LEU A 58 -12.21 -10.52 -8.74
C LEU A 58 -13.09 -10.79 -9.96
N ILE A 59 -14.08 -9.96 -10.23
CA ILE A 59 -14.97 -10.09 -11.40
C ILE A 59 -14.14 -10.07 -12.68
N GLY A 60 -13.22 -9.12 -12.84
CA GLY A 60 -12.36 -9.03 -14.01
C GLY A 60 -11.49 -10.27 -14.20
N SER A 61 -10.93 -10.85 -13.12
CA SER A 61 -10.12 -12.06 -13.20
C SER A 61 -10.94 -13.31 -13.56
N LEU A 62 -12.18 -13.39 -13.08
CA LEU A 62 -13.11 -14.48 -13.40
C LEU A 62 -13.56 -14.41 -14.86
N ILE A 63 -13.95 -13.23 -15.36
CA ILE A 63 -14.33 -13.03 -16.76
C ILE A 63 -13.16 -13.35 -17.72
N ALA A 64 -11.94 -12.94 -17.33
CA ALA A 64 -10.75 -13.22 -18.10
C ALA A 64 -10.27 -14.69 -18.03
N GLY A 65 -10.89 -15.55 -17.19
CA GLY A 65 -10.49 -16.93 -16.99
C GLY A 65 -9.08 -17.08 -16.40
N ARG A 66 -8.56 -16.03 -15.74
CA ARG A 66 -7.20 -15.98 -15.21
C ARG A 66 -7.12 -16.17 -13.70
N PHE A 67 -8.22 -16.50 -13.06
CA PHE A 67 -8.23 -16.73 -11.62
C PHE A 67 -7.43 -18.00 -11.28
N ARG A 68 -6.19 -17.81 -10.81
CA ARG A 68 -5.29 -18.89 -10.38
C ARG A 68 -4.47 -18.44 -9.18
N PHE A 69 -4.43 -19.24 -8.15
CA PHE A 69 -3.47 -19.08 -7.05
C PHE A 69 -2.11 -19.64 -7.50
N LYS A 70 -1.22 -18.79 -7.98
CA LYS A 70 0.12 -19.17 -8.41
C LYS A 70 1.15 -18.20 -7.83
N ILE A 71 2.18 -18.74 -7.20
CA ILE A 71 3.35 -17.95 -6.80
C ILE A 71 4.28 -17.87 -8.01
N GLU A 72 4.31 -16.73 -8.67
CA GLU A 72 5.25 -16.49 -9.77
C GLU A 72 6.62 -16.15 -9.21
N ARG A 73 7.63 -16.87 -9.70
CA ARG A 73 9.02 -16.75 -9.27
C ARG A 73 9.97 -16.87 -10.47
N GLY A 74 11.13 -16.24 -10.36
CA GLY A 74 12.22 -16.48 -11.31
C GLY A 74 12.75 -17.94 -11.24
N PRO A 75 13.38 -18.43 -12.30
CA PRO A 75 13.85 -19.81 -12.37
C PRO A 75 14.85 -20.17 -11.26
N ASN A 76 15.63 -19.21 -10.80
CA ASN A 76 16.67 -19.40 -9.79
C ASN A 76 16.23 -19.02 -8.35
N THR A 77 14.96 -18.70 -8.13
CA THR A 77 14.48 -18.20 -6.83
C THR A 77 13.59 -19.25 -6.16
N SER A 78 13.90 -19.63 -4.91
CA SER A 78 13.05 -20.50 -4.11
C SER A 78 11.76 -19.79 -3.66
N VAL A 79 10.70 -20.56 -3.34
CA VAL A 79 9.43 -20.00 -2.84
C VAL A 79 9.63 -19.20 -1.55
N GLY A 80 10.47 -19.71 -0.64
CA GLY A 80 10.77 -19.03 0.62
C GLY A 80 11.49 -17.70 0.42
N ALA A 81 12.49 -17.67 -0.46
CA ALA A 81 13.18 -16.43 -0.81
C ALA A 81 12.23 -15.40 -1.46
N ARG A 82 11.33 -15.87 -2.35
CA ARG A 82 10.32 -15.01 -2.98
C ARG A 82 9.38 -14.35 -1.97
N ILE A 83 8.92 -15.13 -0.97
CA ILE A 83 8.08 -14.60 0.12
C ILE A 83 8.90 -13.63 0.98
N GLY A 84 10.14 -13.96 1.30
CA GLY A 84 11.04 -13.09 2.06
C GLY A 84 11.25 -11.74 1.38
N TYR A 85 11.52 -11.72 0.07
CA TYR A 85 11.64 -10.48 -0.71
C TYR A 85 10.32 -9.70 -0.77
N ALA A 86 9.18 -10.39 -0.86
CA ALA A 86 7.88 -9.75 -0.86
C ALA A 86 7.57 -9.07 0.49
N VAL A 87 7.86 -9.75 1.59
CA VAL A 87 7.68 -9.20 2.95
C VAL A 87 8.63 -8.02 3.17
N GLY A 88 9.93 -8.18 2.86
CA GLY A 88 10.91 -7.10 3.00
C GLY A 88 10.58 -5.88 2.14
N GLY A 89 10.23 -6.09 0.88
CA GLY A 89 9.80 -5.01 -0.01
C GLY A 89 8.52 -4.33 0.44
N GLY A 90 7.54 -5.09 0.93
CA GLY A 90 6.29 -4.58 1.48
C GLY A 90 6.51 -3.73 2.73
N THR A 91 7.40 -4.16 3.63
CA THR A 91 7.75 -3.41 4.85
C THR A 91 8.43 -2.07 4.50
N LEU A 92 9.42 -2.11 3.60
CA LEU A 92 10.10 -0.90 3.11
C LEU A 92 9.14 0.06 2.42
N SER A 93 8.23 -0.47 1.59
CA SER A 93 7.22 0.33 0.89
C SER A 93 6.22 0.97 1.87
N GLY A 94 5.78 0.22 2.89
CA GLY A 94 4.89 0.74 3.93
C GLY A 94 5.56 1.84 4.77
N PHE A 95 6.82 1.65 5.15
CA PHE A 95 7.59 2.66 5.85
C PHE A 95 7.79 3.91 5.01
N GLY A 96 8.17 3.75 3.73
CA GLY A 96 8.30 4.85 2.78
C GLY A 96 6.99 5.62 2.57
N ALA A 97 5.87 4.92 2.48
CA ALA A 97 4.55 5.54 2.37
C ALA A 97 4.17 6.36 3.61
N SER A 98 4.54 5.90 4.80
CA SER A 98 4.32 6.63 6.05
C SER A 98 5.16 7.91 6.11
N LEU A 99 6.42 7.87 5.67
CA LEU A 99 7.29 9.06 5.59
C LEU A 99 6.83 10.06 4.53
N ALA A 100 6.36 9.56 3.38
CA ALA A 100 5.87 10.41 2.30
C ALA A 100 4.48 11.03 2.56
N GLY A 101 3.81 10.64 3.63
CA GLY A 101 2.45 11.09 3.94
C GLY A 101 1.38 10.44 3.05
N GLY A 102 1.71 9.36 2.35
CA GLY A 102 0.77 8.62 1.52
C GLY A 102 1.43 7.64 0.56
N CYS A 103 0.64 6.73 0.01
CA CYS A 103 1.09 5.77 -1.00
C CYS A 103 0.96 6.36 -2.42
N THR A 104 1.37 5.58 -3.43
CA THR A 104 1.29 5.98 -4.86
C THR A 104 -0.11 6.37 -5.30
N SER A 105 -1.16 5.76 -4.75
CA SER A 105 -2.55 6.11 -5.08
C SER A 105 -2.96 7.46 -4.50
N SER A 106 -2.53 7.81 -3.30
CA SER A 106 -2.85 9.12 -2.72
C SER A 106 -1.94 10.23 -3.24
N MET A 107 -0.62 10.05 -3.17
CA MET A 107 0.35 11.07 -3.59
C MET A 107 0.45 11.17 -5.11
N GLY A 108 0.58 10.04 -5.80
CA GLY A 108 0.76 10.03 -7.26
C GLY A 108 -0.53 10.35 -8.01
N LEU A 109 -1.61 9.59 -7.78
CA LEU A 109 -2.86 9.77 -8.54
C LEU A 109 -3.67 10.96 -8.03
N SER A 110 -4.04 10.99 -6.76
CA SER A 110 -4.88 12.06 -6.21
C SER A 110 -4.13 13.39 -6.15
N GLY A 111 -2.88 13.39 -5.72
CA GLY A 111 -2.03 14.57 -5.72
C GLY A 111 -1.70 15.06 -7.13
N GLY A 112 -1.47 14.17 -8.08
CA GLY A 112 -1.27 14.49 -9.49
C GLY A 112 -2.50 15.06 -10.16
N ALA A 113 -3.69 14.57 -9.83
CA ALA A 113 -4.96 15.09 -10.36
C ALA A 113 -5.23 16.55 -9.99
N VAL A 114 -4.73 16.99 -8.82
CA VAL A 114 -4.81 18.39 -8.39
C VAL A 114 -3.54 19.20 -8.71
N LEU A 115 -2.63 18.64 -9.52
CA LEU A 115 -1.38 19.26 -9.95
C LEU A 115 -0.48 19.72 -8.78
N ALA A 116 -0.50 18.99 -7.66
CA ALA A 116 0.36 19.27 -6.52
C ALA A 116 1.84 19.04 -6.88
N VAL A 117 2.71 20.01 -6.64
CA VAL A 117 4.15 19.90 -6.92
C VAL A 117 4.77 18.71 -6.17
N ALA A 118 4.33 18.46 -4.94
CA ALA A 118 4.77 17.31 -4.15
C ALA A 118 4.51 15.96 -4.84
N ALA A 119 3.40 15.83 -5.59
CA ALA A 119 3.09 14.62 -6.35
C ALA A 119 4.10 14.35 -7.46
N PHE A 120 4.52 15.38 -8.18
CA PHE A 120 5.54 15.26 -9.23
C PHE A 120 6.91 14.88 -8.66
N VAL A 121 7.33 15.52 -7.58
CA VAL A 121 8.57 15.18 -6.87
C VAL A 121 8.53 13.73 -6.37
N PHE A 122 7.41 13.32 -5.78
CA PHE A 122 7.19 11.94 -5.34
C PHE A 122 7.31 10.94 -6.50
N LEU A 123 6.64 11.19 -7.63
CA LEU A 123 6.68 10.31 -8.80
C LEU A 123 8.08 10.22 -9.40
N MET A 124 8.79 11.34 -9.52
CA MET A 124 10.18 11.35 -10.00
C MET A 124 11.08 10.50 -9.10
N ALA A 125 10.99 10.68 -7.78
CA ALA A 125 11.76 9.90 -6.82
C ALA A 125 11.40 8.41 -6.85
N PHE A 126 10.11 8.10 -6.96
CA PHE A 126 9.59 6.73 -7.05
C PHE A 126 10.12 5.98 -8.27
N PHE A 127 10.03 6.59 -9.46
CA PHE A 127 10.52 5.97 -10.69
C PHE A 127 12.05 5.89 -10.72
N ALA A 128 12.75 6.93 -10.26
CA ALA A 128 14.22 6.91 -10.18
C ALA A 128 14.72 5.79 -9.26
N ALA A 129 14.13 5.66 -8.05
CA ALA A 129 14.45 4.59 -7.12
C ALA A 129 14.12 3.20 -7.71
N GLY A 130 12.97 3.07 -8.38
CA GLY A 130 12.56 1.83 -9.05
C GLY A 130 13.54 1.40 -10.13
N LEU A 131 14.01 2.33 -10.97
CA LEU A 131 15.02 2.06 -12.01
C LEU A 131 16.37 1.65 -11.40
N LEU A 132 16.83 2.34 -10.35
CA LEU A 132 18.06 1.99 -9.65
C LEU A 132 18.00 0.59 -9.04
N VAL A 133 16.91 0.27 -8.34
CA VAL A 133 16.71 -1.06 -7.75
C VAL A 133 16.60 -2.12 -8.84
N ALA A 134 15.91 -1.86 -9.94
CA ALA A 134 15.79 -2.79 -11.07
C ALA A 134 17.15 -3.08 -11.72
N ALA A 135 18.01 -2.07 -11.85
CA ALA A 135 19.36 -2.24 -12.38
C ALA A 135 20.25 -3.12 -11.49
N VAL A 136 20.11 -3.00 -10.16
CA VAL A 136 20.88 -3.80 -9.18
C VAL A 136 20.28 -5.19 -9.00
N ALA A 137 18.95 -5.28 -8.85
CA ALA A 137 18.22 -6.52 -8.58
C ALA A 137 17.92 -7.34 -9.84
N GLY A 138 18.14 -6.80 -11.03
CA GLY A 138 17.85 -7.49 -12.30
C GLY A 138 18.55 -8.85 -12.45
N ARG A 139 19.70 -9.02 -11.80
CA ARG A 139 20.41 -10.29 -11.75
C ARG A 139 19.75 -11.38 -10.89
N ILE A 140 18.86 -11.00 -10.00
CA ILE A 140 18.15 -11.94 -9.10
C ILE A 140 16.98 -12.62 -9.82
N TRP A 141 16.50 -12.00 -10.92
CA TRP A 141 15.35 -12.46 -11.69
C TRP A 141 15.73 -13.27 -12.94
N GLN A 142 17.00 -13.25 -13.32
CA GLN A 142 17.57 -14.07 -14.39
C GLN A 142 18.21 -15.33 -13.80
#